data_1e0a37f57115ec33bc48e9620fa7fd65
#
_entry.id   1e0a37f57115ec33bc48e9620fa7fd65
#
_cell.length_a   1.000
_cell.length_b   1.000
_cell.length_c   1.000
_cell.angle_alpha   90.00
_cell.angle_beta   90.00
_cell.angle_gamma   90.00
#
_symmetry.space_group_name_H-M   'P 1'
#
loop_
_entity.id
_entity.type
_entity.pdbx_description
1 polymer ?
#
loop_
_entity_poly.entity_id
_entity_poly.type
_entity_poly.pdbx_seq_one_letter_code
_entity_poly.pdbx_strand_id
1 'polypeptide(L)'
;MTQCQFLLAFSLLKYRVSFIFIPQAIECADTQAEGRKRAQTVPNLAAEIQVPNLADHIQQFLFEQLHPDDTRNLSEIPLNQRPCHTGKISVFNSASSTFYAPSDLSGIGGMKREHIRSCPMWRNGHSRNDCVFVITNPDAPGMLGMDVARVLSFFSFRQNGKHFPCAVIHWFNRIGDAPDSDTGMWTVQPSFTANESHFAVIHIDAIFRAAHLIPVYGSTPLSPLIKFHHVLDVFTLFYVNKYADHHAFEIAT
;
A
#
# COMPACT_ATOMS: atom_id res chain seq x y z
N MET A 1 -20.86 -6.41 -15.95
CA MET A 1 -20.62 -4.98 -16.23
C MET A 1 -21.07 -4.22 -15.02
N THR A 2 -20.17 -3.78 -14.20
CA THR A 2 -20.35 -2.63 -13.27
C THR A 2 -18.94 -2.25 -12.81
N GLN A 3 -18.30 -1.40 -13.62
CA GLN A 3 -17.15 -0.62 -13.21
C GLN A 3 -17.66 0.42 -12.20
N CYS A 4 -17.20 0.38 -10.96
CA CYS A 4 -17.29 1.54 -10.07
C CYS A 4 -16.43 2.65 -10.66
N GLN A 5 -17.05 3.56 -11.37
CA GLN A 5 -16.46 4.83 -11.78
C GLN A 5 -16.51 5.77 -10.58
N PHE A 6 -15.39 5.93 -9.89
CA PHE A 6 -15.19 7.06 -8.98
C PHE A 6 -14.61 8.22 -9.77
N LEU A 7 -15.47 9.13 -10.22
CA LEU A 7 -15.11 10.45 -10.72
C LEU A 7 -15.13 11.41 -9.53
N LEU A 8 -13.96 11.79 -9.02
CA LEU A 8 -13.81 12.87 -8.06
C LEU A 8 -13.17 14.07 -8.76
N ALA A 9 -13.96 15.12 -8.95
CA ALA A 9 -13.49 16.40 -9.46
C ALA A 9 -13.21 17.34 -8.29
N PHE A 10 -11.95 17.76 -8.11
CA PHE A 10 -11.58 18.81 -7.16
C PHE A 10 -11.37 20.14 -7.90
N SER A 11 -12.00 21.18 -7.40
CA SER A 11 -11.87 22.53 -7.93
C SER A 11 -11.32 23.48 -6.84
N LEU A 12 -10.12 23.99 -7.01
CA LEU A 12 -9.49 24.99 -6.14
C LEU A 12 -9.56 26.40 -6.74
N LEU A 13 -9.95 27.38 -5.93
CA LEU A 13 -10.12 28.78 -6.34
C LEU A 13 -8.78 29.51 -6.51
N LYS A 14 -8.66 30.17 -7.63
CA LYS A 14 -7.69 31.11 -8.19
C LYS A 14 -6.49 30.52 -8.94
N TYR A 15 -6.08 29.30 -8.66
CA TYR A 15 -5.35 28.41 -9.57
C TYR A 15 -5.84 27.01 -9.27
N ARG A 16 -7.10 26.73 -9.66
CA ARG A 16 -7.71 25.42 -9.47
C ARG A 16 -7.21 24.49 -10.55
N VAL A 17 -6.20 23.71 -10.21
CA VAL A 17 -5.94 22.46 -10.92
C VAL A 17 -7.01 21.48 -10.47
N SER A 18 -8.01 21.24 -11.31
CA SER A 18 -8.94 20.15 -11.09
C SER A 18 -8.19 18.86 -11.32
N PHE A 19 -7.79 18.18 -10.25
CA PHE A 19 -7.31 16.83 -10.36
C PHE A 19 -8.49 15.93 -10.75
N ILE A 20 -8.60 15.62 -12.03
CA ILE A 20 -9.50 14.57 -12.50
C ILE A 20 -8.82 13.27 -12.10
N PHE A 21 -9.33 12.60 -11.09
CA PHE A 21 -8.97 11.22 -10.81
C PHE A 21 -9.46 10.36 -11.98
N ILE A 22 -8.57 10.14 -12.94
CA ILE A 22 -8.80 9.11 -13.95
C ILE A 22 -8.67 7.76 -13.23
N PRO A 23 -9.61 6.82 -13.46
CA PRO A 23 -9.61 5.54 -12.76
C PRO A 23 -8.23 4.90 -12.87
N GLN A 24 -7.61 4.67 -11.72
CA GLN A 24 -6.40 3.89 -11.64
C GLN A 24 -6.70 2.43 -11.90
N ALA A 25 -5.91 1.81 -12.77
CA ALA A 25 -5.91 0.37 -12.90
C ALA A 25 -4.68 -0.18 -12.16
N ILE A 26 -4.91 -0.94 -11.11
CA ILE A 26 -3.87 -1.75 -10.50
C ILE A 26 -4.09 -3.19 -10.86
N GLU A 27 -3.09 -3.79 -11.48
CA GLU A 27 -3.10 -5.17 -11.92
C GLU A 27 -1.98 -5.94 -11.24
N CYS A 28 -2.32 -7.08 -10.62
CA CYS A 28 -1.31 -8.02 -10.17
C CYS A 28 -0.58 -8.59 -11.37
N ALA A 29 0.73 -8.47 -11.39
CA ALA A 29 1.57 -8.98 -12.47
C ALA A 29 2.44 -10.12 -11.96
N ASP A 30 2.28 -11.29 -12.59
CA ASP A 30 3.26 -12.37 -12.49
C ASP A 30 4.43 -12.04 -13.42
N THR A 31 5.54 -11.61 -12.86
CA THR A 31 6.80 -11.68 -13.59
C THR A 31 7.25 -13.13 -13.53
N GLN A 32 7.16 -13.85 -14.64
CA GLN A 32 7.73 -15.17 -14.84
C GLN A 32 9.27 -15.11 -14.75
N ALA A 33 9.77 -14.93 -13.56
CA ALA A 33 11.18 -15.07 -13.26
C ALA A 33 11.32 -15.91 -12.01
N GLU A 34 11.69 -17.15 -12.27
CA GLU A 34 12.28 -18.10 -11.35
C GLU A 34 11.41 -18.62 -10.19
N GLY A 35 10.71 -19.66 -10.49
CA GLY A 35 10.63 -20.99 -9.95
C GLY A 35 10.42 -21.23 -8.46
N ARG A 36 10.28 -20.26 -7.58
CA ARG A 36 9.89 -20.56 -6.22
C ARG A 36 8.36 -20.58 -6.14
N LYS A 37 7.82 -21.76 -5.88
CA LYS A 37 6.39 -21.94 -5.66
C LYS A 37 5.95 -21.08 -4.47
N ARG A 38 5.17 -20.01 -4.71
CA ARG A 38 4.60 -19.16 -3.68
C ARG A 38 3.50 -19.91 -2.92
N ALA A 39 3.14 -19.38 -1.76
CA ALA A 39 2.06 -19.90 -0.94
C ALA A 39 0.74 -20.01 -1.73
N GLN A 40 -0.02 -21.08 -1.49
CA GLN A 40 -1.32 -21.32 -2.12
C GLN A 40 -2.47 -21.32 -1.10
N THR A 41 -2.15 -21.14 0.17
CA THR A 41 -3.11 -21.10 1.27
C THR A 41 -2.78 -19.96 2.22
N VAL A 42 -3.78 -19.46 2.95
CA VAL A 42 -3.61 -18.38 3.93
C VAL A 42 -2.57 -18.73 5.01
N PRO A 43 -2.57 -19.94 5.63
CA PRO A 43 -1.55 -20.28 6.62
C PRO A 43 -0.13 -20.30 6.07
N ASN A 44 0.05 -20.77 4.82
CA ASN A 44 1.37 -20.78 4.20
C ASN A 44 1.87 -19.38 3.87
N LEU A 45 0.96 -18.47 3.43
CA LEU A 45 1.31 -17.07 3.21
C LEU A 45 1.63 -16.38 4.53
N ALA A 46 0.85 -16.62 5.58
CA ALA A 46 1.09 -16.09 6.92
C ALA A 46 2.50 -16.43 7.43
N ALA A 47 2.91 -17.69 7.26
CA ALA A 47 4.27 -18.14 7.60
C ALA A 47 5.34 -17.51 6.70
N GLU A 48 5.09 -17.37 5.39
CA GLU A 48 6.04 -16.80 4.41
C GLU A 48 6.36 -15.33 4.71
N ILE A 49 5.33 -14.53 5.08
CA ILE A 49 5.48 -13.08 5.34
C ILE A 49 5.58 -12.74 6.83
N GLN A 50 5.58 -13.75 7.71
CA GLN A 50 5.67 -13.60 9.17
C GLN A 50 4.51 -12.75 9.78
N VAL A 51 3.29 -12.96 9.29
CA VAL A 51 2.05 -12.34 9.81
C VAL A 51 1.13 -13.45 10.33
N PRO A 52 1.28 -13.91 11.60
CA PRO A 52 0.60 -15.09 12.11
C PRO A 52 -0.93 -14.96 12.15
N ASN A 53 -1.44 -13.75 12.35
CA ASN A 53 -2.87 -13.39 12.39
C ASN A 53 -3.46 -12.98 11.03
N LEU A 54 -2.83 -13.37 9.90
CA LEU A 54 -3.29 -13.03 8.55
C LEU A 54 -4.74 -13.46 8.28
N ALA A 55 -5.16 -14.59 8.84
CA ALA A 55 -6.54 -15.08 8.70
C ALA A 55 -7.56 -14.08 9.27
N ASP A 56 -7.24 -13.47 10.42
CA ASP A 56 -8.11 -12.48 11.07
C ASP A 56 -8.18 -11.19 10.26
N HIS A 57 -7.05 -10.75 9.68
CA HIS A 57 -7.03 -9.60 8.78
C HIS A 57 -7.85 -9.85 7.49
N ILE A 58 -7.82 -11.07 6.95
CA ILE A 58 -8.68 -11.43 5.80
C ILE A 58 -10.15 -11.45 6.21
N GLN A 59 -10.48 -11.92 7.40
CA GLN A 59 -11.85 -11.88 7.93
C GLN A 59 -12.35 -10.45 8.08
N GLN A 60 -11.53 -9.55 8.65
CA GLN A 60 -11.84 -8.13 8.79
C GLN A 60 -12.10 -7.50 7.43
N PHE A 61 -11.17 -7.68 6.49
CA PHE A 61 -11.30 -7.20 5.12
C PHE A 61 -12.59 -7.70 4.45
N LEU A 62 -12.87 -9.00 4.53
CA LEU A 62 -14.08 -9.58 3.94
C LEU A 62 -15.35 -9.02 4.57
N PHE A 63 -15.36 -8.81 5.88
CA PHE A 63 -16.49 -8.23 6.57
C PHE A 63 -16.77 -6.81 6.06
N GLU A 64 -15.76 -5.95 5.99
CA GLU A 64 -15.86 -4.59 5.46
C GLU A 64 -16.33 -4.55 3.99
N GLN A 65 -15.84 -5.49 3.16
CA GLN A 65 -16.24 -5.59 1.75
C GLN A 65 -17.65 -6.11 1.51
N LEU A 66 -18.16 -6.93 2.43
CA LEU A 66 -19.50 -7.51 2.33
C LEU A 66 -20.57 -6.67 3.03
N HIS A 67 -20.17 -5.86 4.00
CA HIS A 67 -21.04 -5.04 4.84
C HIS A 67 -20.51 -3.61 4.95
N PRO A 68 -20.45 -2.84 3.83
CA PRO A 68 -19.82 -1.51 3.82
C PRO A 68 -20.49 -0.48 4.73
N ASP A 69 -21.76 -0.68 5.04
CA ASP A 69 -22.53 0.21 5.93
C ASP A 69 -22.46 -0.19 7.42
N ASP A 70 -21.80 -1.31 7.73
CA ASP A 70 -21.68 -1.83 9.09
C ASP A 70 -20.37 -1.36 9.72
N THR A 71 -20.45 -0.45 10.68
CA THR A 71 -19.28 0.15 11.35
C THR A 71 -18.81 -0.63 12.59
N ARG A 72 -19.43 -1.77 12.89
CA ARG A 72 -19.05 -2.61 14.04
C ARG A 72 -17.67 -3.22 13.83
N ASN A 73 -16.91 -3.34 14.92
CA ASN A 73 -15.68 -4.11 14.89
C ASN A 73 -15.96 -5.61 14.75
N LEU A 74 -15.06 -6.33 14.09
CA LEU A 74 -15.19 -7.80 13.92
C LEU A 74 -15.31 -8.53 15.26
N SER A 75 -14.69 -8.01 16.32
CA SER A 75 -14.79 -8.56 17.69
C SER A 75 -16.21 -8.56 18.26
N GLU A 76 -17.05 -7.63 17.82
CA GLU A 76 -18.45 -7.50 18.24
C GLU A 76 -19.39 -8.46 17.49
N ILE A 77 -18.90 -9.11 16.45
CA ILE A 77 -19.66 -10.00 15.59
C ILE A 77 -19.48 -11.43 16.05
N PRO A 78 -20.57 -12.20 16.24
CA PRO A 78 -20.49 -13.61 16.58
C PRO A 78 -19.64 -14.41 15.58
N LEU A 79 -18.83 -15.35 16.07
CA LEU A 79 -17.89 -16.15 15.27
C LEU A 79 -18.55 -16.84 14.07
N ASN A 80 -19.78 -17.31 14.22
CA ASN A 80 -20.56 -17.98 13.17
C ASN A 80 -21.05 -17.04 12.05
N GLN A 81 -20.98 -15.72 12.27
CA GLN A 81 -21.37 -14.70 11.30
C GLN A 81 -20.15 -14.03 10.64
N ARG A 82 -18.93 -14.31 11.11
CA ARG A 82 -17.73 -13.77 10.51
C ARG A 82 -17.42 -14.46 9.20
N PRO A 83 -17.17 -13.70 8.11
CA PRO A 83 -16.77 -14.31 6.85
C PRO A 83 -15.40 -14.98 7.01
N CYS A 84 -15.26 -16.19 6.48
CA CYS A 84 -14.01 -16.93 6.55
C CYS A 84 -13.64 -17.43 5.16
N HIS A 85 -12.35 -17.26 4.79
CA HIS A 85 -11.81 -17.82 3.55
C HIS A 85 -10.90 -19.01 3.88
N THR A 86 -11.31 -20.20 3.42
CA THR A 86 -10.55 -21.46 3.57
C THR A 86 -10.02 -22.00 2.24
N GLY A 87 -10.29 -21.29 1.15
CA GLY A 87 -9.95 -21.70 -0.20
C GLY A 87 -8.47 -21.46 -0.55
N LYS A 88 -8.15 -21.72 -1.81
CA LYS A 88 -6.85 -21.41 -2.39
C LYS A 88 -6.72 -19.91 -2.64
N ILE A 89 -5.48 -19.45 -2.53
CA ILE A 89 -5.08 -18.10 -2.90
C ILE A 89 -4.05 -18.14 -4.03
N SER A 90 -3.95 -17.06 -4.78
CA SER A 90 -2.87 -16.81 -5.75
C SER A 90 -2.01 -15.68 -5.24
N VAL A 91 -0.69 -15.87 -5.14
CA VAL A 91 0.25 -14.87 -4.63
C VAL A 91 1.11 -14.33 -5.76
N PHE A 92 1.32 -13.01 -5.78
CA PHE A 92 2.03 -12.30 -6.84
C PHE A 92 3.23 -11.56 -6.28
N ASN A 93 4.29 -11.44 -7.08
CA ASN A 93 5.53 -10.76 -6.70
C ASN A 93 5.52 -9.24 -6.97
N SER A 94 4.55 -8.77 -7.73
CA SER A 94 4.40 -7.35 -8.04
C SER A 94 2.97 -7.02 -8.44
N ALA A 95 2.63 -5.72 -8.33
CA ALA A 95 1.49 -5.12 -9.00
C ALA A 95 1.97 -3.97 -9.88
N SER A 96 1.20 -3.64 -10.90
CA SER A 96 1.47 -2.51 -11.77
C SER A 96 0.40 -1.46 -11.54
N SER A 97 0.80 -0.26 -11.12
CA SER A 97 -0.07 0.90 -10.99
C SER A 97 0.03 1.77 -12.22
N THR A 98 -1.11 2.20 -12.76
CA THR A 98 -1.20 3.18 -13.85
C THR A 98 -1.98 4.38 -13.34
N PHE A 99 -1.39 5.57 -13.38
CA PHE A 99 -1.97 6.79 -12.83
C PHE A 99 -1.73 7.98 -13.77
N TYR A 100 -2.54 9.03 -13.60
CA TYR A 100 -2.44 10.25 -14.37
C TYR A 100 -1.47 11.23 -13.70
N ALA A 101 -0.42 11.62 -14.39
CA ALA A 101 0.62 12.54 -13.94
C ALA A 101 0.90 13.56 -15.06
N PRO A 102 0.02 14.55 -15.27
CA PRO A 102 0.08 15.47 -16.42
C PRO A 102 1.33 16.35 -16.42
N SER A 103 1.90 16.64 -15.26
CA SER A 103 3.14 17.40 -15.12
C SER A 103 4.39 16.63 -15.56
N ASP A 104 4.29 15.31 -15.67
CA ASP A 104 5.39 14.47 -16.12
C ASP A 104 5.28 14.17 -17.63
N LEU A 105 6.01 14.93 -18.42
CA LEU A 105 6.01 14.85 -19.89
C LEU A 105 6.54 13.52 -20.45
N SER A 106 7.12 12.64 -19.62
CA SER A 106 7.64 11.35 -20.07
C SER A 106 6.55 10.29 -20.27
N GLY A 107 5.31 10.55 -19.79
CA GLY A 107 4.15 9.69 -19.98
C GLY A 107 3.41 9.95 -21.29
N ILE A 108 2.79 8.91 -21.85
CA ILE A 108 1.92 9.07 -23.04
C ILE A 108 0.57 9.61 -22.58
N GLY A 109 0.21 10.83 -23.06
CA GLY A 109 -1.04 11.49 -22.67
C GLY A 109 -1.14 11.79 -21.17
N GLY A 110 0.01 11.98 -20.49
CA GLY A 110 0.06 12.20 -19.04
C GLY A 110 -0.11 10.93 -18.18
N MET A 111 -0.24 9.76 -18.80
CA MET A 111 -0.35 8.50 -18.07
C MET A 111 1.03 7.92 -17.76
N LYS A 112 1.20 7.50 -16.50
CA LYS A 112 2.41 6.82 -16.00
C LYS A 112 2.07 5.41 -15.56
N ARG A 113 3.01 4.51 -15.77
CA ARG A 113 2.93 3.14 -15.26
C ARG A 113 4.19 2.83 -14.45
N GLU A 114 3.98 2.29 -13.27
CA GLU A 114 5.06 1.84 -12.40
C GLU A 114 4.79 0.43 -11.85
N HIS A 115 5.83 -0.23 -11.39
CA HIS A 115 5.73 -1.54 -10.76
C HIS A 115 6.04 -1.43 -9.27
N ILE A 116 5.09 -1.84 -8.46
CA ILE A 116 5.21 -1.99 -7.00
C ILE A 116 5.57 -3.44 -6.73
N ARG A 117 6.66 -3.69 -6.02
CA ARG A 117 7.20 -5.03 -5.80
C ARG A 117 7.04 -5.48 -4.36
N SER A 118 6.67 -6.74 -4.23
CA SER A 118 6.65 -7.44 -2.96
C SER A 118 7.05 -8.89 -3.19
N CYS A 119 8.34 -9.15 -3.17
CA CYS A 119 8.89 -10.46 -3.49
C CYS A 119 9.95 -10.88 -2.46
N PRO A 120 10.00 -12.17 -2.09
CA PRO A 120 10.96 -12.70 -1.12
C PRO A 120 12.39 -12.70 -1.66
N MET A 121 12.55 -12.63 -2.97
CA MET A 121 13.86 -12.60 -3.63
C MET A 121 13.82 -11.69 -4.86
N TRP A 122 14.59 -10.61 -4.84
CA TRP A 122 14.73 -9.69 -5.96
C TRP A 122 16.12 -9.82 -6.59
N ARG A 123 16.18 -10.12 -7.89
CA ARG A 123 17.43 -10.27 -8.65
C ARG A 123 18.44 -11.22 -8.00
N ASN A 124 18.00 -12.39 -7.55
CA ASN A 124 18.79 -13.39 -6.82
C ASN A 124 19.46 -12.87 -5.54
N GLY A 125 18.89 -11.82 -4.94
CA GLY A 125 19.39 -11.17 -3.74
C GLY A 125 18.38 -11.24 -2.60
N HIS A 126 18.15 -10.09 -1.97
CA HIS A 126 17.30 -9.97 -0.79
C HIS A 126 15.83 -9.75 -1.15
N SER A 127 14.96 -9.87 -0.15
CA SER A 127 13.54 -9.52 -0.30
C SER A 127 13.39 -8.03 -0.66
N ARG A 128 12.36 -7.73 -1.44
CA ARG A 128 11.98 -6.37 -1.77
C ARG A 128 10.50 -6.16 -1.52
N ASN A 129 10.19 -5.21 -0.66
CA ASN A 129 8.85 -4.81 -0.25
C ASN A 129 8.75 -3.30 -0.38
N ASP A 130 8.17 -2.83 -1.49
CA ASP A 130 8.05 -1.40 -1.78
C ASP A 130 6.98 -0.77 -0.87
N CYS A 131 7.13 0.53 -0.58
CA CYS A 131 6.11 1.32 0.09
C CYS A 131 5.16 1.95 -0.93
N VAL A 132 3.95 2.25 -0.48
CA VAL A 132 2.86 2.78 -1.31
C VAL A 132 2.11 3.89 -0.58
N PHE A 133 1.50 4.79 -1.36
CA PHE A 133 0.42 5.64 -0.90
C PHE A 133 -0.89 4.88 -1.01
N VAL A 134 -1.67 4.88 0.06
CA VAL A 134 -3.00 4.27 0.12
C VAL A 134 -4.01 5.38 0.35
N ILE A 135 -5.06 5.44 -0.48
CA ILE A 135 -6.16 6.40 -0.33
C ILE A 135 -7.00 5.94 0.87
N THR A 136 -7.04 6.76 1.91
CA THR A 136 -7.80 6.51 3.14
C THR A 136 -8.95 7.51 3.31
N ASN A 137 -8.82 8.71 2.75
CA ASN A 137 -9.89 9.71 2.69
C ASN A 137 -9.88 10.40 1.32
N PRO A 138 -10.75 9.99 0.38
CA PRO A 138 -10.78 10.55 -0.97
C PRO A 138 -11.22 12.03 -1.03
N ASP A 139 -11.85 12.56 0.03
CA ASP A 139 -12.31 13.94 0.10
C ASP A 139 -11.23 14.92 0.57
N ALA A 140 -10.11 14.42 1.11
CA ALA A 140 -9.00 15.24 1.55
C ALA A 140 -7.88 15.29 0.50
N PRO A 141 -7.20 16.44 0.32
CA PRO A 141 -6.18 16.59 -0.70
C PRO A 141 -4.82 16.01 -0.24
N GLY A 142 -4.05 15.50 -1.21
CA GLY A 142 -2.66 15.11 -1.02
C GLY A 142 -2.47 14.13 0.14
N MET A 143 -1.44 14.36 0.94
CA MET A 143 -1.12 13.52 2.11
C MET A 143 -2.17 13.56 3.23
N LEU A 144 -3.10 14.51 3.23
CA LEU A 144 -4.20 14.51 4.19
C LEU A 144 -5.26 13.44 3.85
N GLY A 145 -5.30 13.02 2.59
CA GLY A 145 -6.21 11.96 2.10
C GLY A 145 -5.55 10.60 1.92
N MET A 146 -4.24 10.50 2.19
CA MET A 146 -3.47 9.28 1.97
C MET A 146 -2.62 8.92 3.18
N ASP A 147 -2.46 7.63 3.40
CA ASP A 147 -1.49 7.09 4.34
C ASP A 147 -0.42 6.28 3.60
N VAL A 148 0.72 6.11 4.25
CA VAL A 148 1.82 5.31 3.72
C VAL A 148 1.75 3.91 4.30
N ALA A 149 2.01 2.90 3.47
CA ALA A 149 2.13 1.52 3.91
C ALA A 149 3.25 0.79 3.17
N ARG A 150 3.87 -0.20 3.81
CA ARG A 150 4.79 -1.16 3.18
C ARG A 150 4.02 -2.38 2.73
N VAL A 151 4.15 -2.77 1.47
CA VAL A 151 3.49 -3.96 0.94
C VAL A 151 4.31 -5.20 1.29
N LEU A 152 3.69 -6.15 2.00
CA LEU A 152 4.32 -7.41 2.38
C LEU A 152 4.04 -8.53 1.39
N SER A 153 2.85 -8.51 0.76
CA SER A 153 2.48 -9.46 -0.29
C SER A 153 1.30 -8.94 -1.10
N PHE A 154 1.28 -9.23 -2.39
CA PHE A 154 0.08 -9.18 -3.22
C PHE A 154 -0.50 -10.57 -3.35
N PHE A 155 -1.82 -10.70 -3.22
CA PHE A 155 -2.50 -11.96 -3.39
C PHE A 155 -3.93 -11.76 -3.88
N SER A 156 -4.54 -12.82 -4.38
CA SER A 156 -5.96 -12.79 -4.71
C SER A 156 -6.64 -14.10 -4.34
N PHE A 157 -7.95 -14.02 -4.14
CA PHE A 157 -8.79 -15.17 -3.88
C PHE A 157 -10.20 -14.96 -4.42
N ARG A 158 -10.97 -16.04 -4.46
CA ARG A 158 -12.40 -15.99 -4.83
C ARG A 158 -13.24 -16.40 -3.62
N GLN A 159 -14.27 -15.59 -3.34
CA GLN A 159 -15.26 -15.87 -2.31
C GLN A 159 -16.66 -15.64 -2.88
N ASN A 160 -17.52 -16.63 -2.80
CA ASN A 160 -18.89 -16.55 -3.34
C ASN A 160 -18.95 -16.09 -4.82
N GLY A 161 -18.00 -16.55 -5.65
CA GLY A 161 -17.91 -16.17 -7.05
C GLY A 161 -17.25 -14.81 -7.33
N LYS A 162 -17.13 -13.93 -6.32
CA LYS A 162 -16.45 -12.63 -6.43
C LYS A 162 -14.94 -12.81 -6.29
N HIS A 163 -14.17 -12.09 -7.11
CA HIS A 163 -12.71 -12.05 -7.07
C HIS A 163 -12.26 -10.87 -6.24
N PHE A 164 -11.32 -11.10 -5.32
CA PHE A 164 -10.73 -10.11 -4.43
C PHE A 164 -9.22 -10.04 -4.65
N PRO A 165 -8.73 -9.07 -5.41
CA PRO A 165 -7.31 -8.76 -5.49
C PRO A 165 -6.93 -7.89 -4.29
N CYS A 166 -5.94 -8.36 -3.49
CA CYS A 166 -5.60 -7.80 -2.20
C CYS A 166 -4.10 -7.57 -2.03
N ALA A 167 -3.76 -6.72 -1.09
CA ALA A 167 -2.42 -6.57 -0.56
C ALA A 167 -2.43 -6.75 0.96
N VAL A 168 -1.42 -7.46 1.49
CA VAL A 168 -1.06 -7.42 2.91
C VAL A 168 -0.09 -6.26 3.09
N ILE A 169 -0.40 -5.36 4.01
CA ILE A 169 0.38 -4.15 4.25
C ILE A 169 0.75 -3.99 5.73
N HIS A 170 1.84 -3.26 5.98
CA HIS A 170 2.22 -2.71 7.27
C HIS A 170 2.07 -1.18 7.19
N TRP A 171 1.21 -0.63 8.01
CA TRP A 171 0.94 0.82 8.03
C TRP A 171 2.11 1.61 8.60
N PHE A 172 2.20 2.86 8.15
CA PHE A 172 3.02 3.90 8.78
C PHE A 172 2.10 4.98 9.35
N ASN A 173 2.40 5.44 10.56
CA ASN A 173 1.74 6.59 11.17
C ASN A 173 2.45 7.86 10.71
N ARG A 174 1.67 8.86 10.31
CA ARG A 174 2.17 10.21 10.07
C ARG A 174 2.53 10.88 11.39
N ILE A 175 3.65 11.60 11.42
CA ILE A 175 4.13 12.34 12.57
C ILE A 175 3.86 13.82 12.35
N GLY A 176 3.08 14.42 13.27
CA GLY A 176 2.64 15.80 13.16
C GLY A 176 1.52 16.03 12.16
N ASP A 177 1.03 17.27 12.15
CA ASP A 177 -0.11 17.70 11.33
C ASP A 177 0.32 18.52 10.10
N ALA A 178 1.62 18.71 9.92
CA ALA A 178 2.22 19.45 8.82
C ALA A 178 3.55 18.83 8.39
N PRO A 179 4.02 19.11 7.16
CA PRO A 179 5.36 18.74 6.72
C PRO A 179 6.44 19.35 7.61
N ASP A 180 7.58 18.68 7.69
CA ASP A 180 8.78 19.17 8.36
C ASP A 180 9.22 20.52 7.80
N SER A 181 9.52 21.49 8.68
CA SER A 181 9.78 22.89 8.30
C SER A 181 11.04 23.08 7.46
N ASP A 182 12.04 22.22 7.62
CA ASP A 182 13.33 22.36 6.96
C ASP A 182 13.34 21.69 5.59
N THR A 183 12.69 20.52 5.48
CA THR A 183 12.66 19.71 4.26
C THR A 183 11.40 19.89 3.43
N GLY A 184 10.31 20.35 4.07
CA GLY A 184 8.98 20.41 3.50
C GLY A 184 8.40 19.02 3.15
N MET A 185 8.94 17.94 3.72
CA MET A 185 8.47 16.56 3.54
C MET A 185 7.67 16.10 4.76
N TRP A 186 6.64 15.31 4.52
CA TRP A 186 5.93 14.62 5.59
C TRP A 186 6.84 13.58 6.24
N THR A 187 6.67 13.40 7.54
CA THR A 187 7.41 12.42 8.32
C THR A 187 6.48 11.28 8.75
N VAL A 188 6.95 10.05 8.58
CA VAL A 188 6.20 8.84 8.93
C VAL A 188 7.06 7.84 9.69
N GLN A 189 6.43 7.02 10.53
CA GLN A 189 7.07 5.93 11.26
C GLN A 189 6.24 4.65 11.14
N PRO A 190 6.87 3.45 11.18
CA PRO A 190 6.14 2.19 11.22
C PRO A 190 5.09 2.19 12.33
N SER A 191 3.86 1.76 12.00
CA SER A 191 2.74 1.76 12.94
C SER A 191 2.73 0.50 13.78
N PHE A 192 2.50 0.65 15.08
CA PHE A 192 2.33 -0.44 16.04
C PHE A 192 1.03 -0.27 16.80
N THR A 193 0.34 -1.37 17.07
CA THR A 193 -0.84 -1.43 17.92
C THR A 193 -0.57 -2.46 19.03
N ALA A 194 -0.66 -2.04 20.30
CA ALA A 194 -0.34 -2.89 21.46
C ALA A 194 1.05 -3.57 21.37
N ASN A 195 2.05 -2.87 20.86
CA ASN A 195 3.43 -3.35 20.60
C ASN A 195 3.55 -4.40 19.47
N GLU A 196 2.49 -4.67 18.74
CA GLU A 196 2.54 -5.49 17.53
C GLU A 196 2.49 -4.60 16.29
N SER A 197 3.15 -5.02 15.20
CA SER A 197 3.10 -4.32 13.92
C SER A 197 1.67 -4.22 13.41
N HIS A 198 1.26 -3.02 13.02
CA HIS A 198 -0.10 -2.77 12.55
C HIS A 198 -0.24 -3.23 11.09
N PHE A 199 -0.58 -4.50 10.94
CA PHE A 199 -0.86 -5.10 9.63
C PHE A 199 -2.34 -4.94 9.25
N ALA A 200 -2.59 -4.94 7.94
CA ALA A 200 -3.93 -4.98 7.38
C ALA A 200 -3.96 -5.70 6.03
N VAL A 201 -5.14 -6.13 5.62
CA VAL A 201 -5.44 -6.54 4.25
C VAL A 201 -6.31 -5.47 3.61
N ILE A 202 -5.90 -4.99 2.45
CA ILE A 202 -6.65 -3.98 1.69
C ILE A 202 -6.93 -4.47 0.26
N HIS A 203 -7.97 -3.93 -0.37
CA HIS A 203 -8.17 -4.09 -1.81
C HIS A 203 -7.08 -3.33 -2.56
N ILE A 204 -6.53 -3.89 -3.64
CA ILE A 204 -5.42 -3.23 -4.36
C ILE A 204 -5.82 -1.87 -4.96
N ASP A 205 -7.09 -1.64 -5.27
CA ASP A 205 -7.59 -0.37 -5.79
C ASP A 205 -7.46 0.80 -4.80
N ALA A 206 -7.27 0.51 -3.50
CA ALA A 206 -6.96 1.54 -2.52
C ALA A 206 -5.52 2.07 -2.62
N ILE A 207 -4.63 1.32 -3.28
CA ILE A 207 -3.23 1.73 -3.49
C ILE A 207 -3.20 2.77 -4.62
N PHE A 208 -2.66 3.96 -4.34
CA PHE A 208 -2.54 5.01 -5.34
C PHE A 208 -1.32 4.81 -6.24
N ARG A 209 -0.13 4.79 -5.67
CA ARG A 209 1.15 4.56 -6.36
C ARG A 209 2.25 4.19 -5.36
N ALA A 210 3.45 3.89 -5.85
CA ALA A 210 4.62 3.70 -4.98
C ALA A 210 4.96 4.99 -4.21
N ALA A 211 5.30 4.82 -2.93
CA ALA A 211 5.84 5.85 -2.06
C ALA A 211 7.35 5.62 -1.89
N HIS A 212 8.13 6.67 -2.06
CA HIS A 212 9.57 6.61 -1.81
C HIS A 212 9.87 7.19 -0.43
N LEU A 213 10.49 6.40 0.45
CA LEU A 213 10.84 6.82 1.81
C LEU A 213 12.35 7.03 1.93
N ILE A 214 12.74 8.12 2.60
CA ILE A 214 14.12 8.43 2.95
C ILE A 214 14.25 8.30 4.47
N PRO A 215 15.17 7.46 5.00
CA PRO A 215 15.34 7.33 6.44
C PRO A 215 15.86 8.65 7.04
N VAL A 216 15.33 9.00 8.20
CA VAL A 216 15.83 10.14 8.97
C VAL A 216 17.05 9.68 9.74
N TYR A 217 18.21 10.23 9.37
CA TYR A 217 19.47 9.93 10.02
C TYR A 217 19.64 10.81 11.26
N GLY A 218 19.90 10.17 12.41
CA GLY A 218 20.27 10.88 13.61
C GLY A 218 21.75 11.29 13.61
N SER A 219 22.24 11.73 14.75
CA SER A 219 23.66 12.08 14.96
C SER A 219 24.57 10.88 15.21
N THR A 220 24.02 9.69 15.43
CA THR A 220 24.77 8.47 15.70
C THR A 220 25.34 7.89 14.42
N PRO A 221 26.66 7.57 14.37
CA PRO A 221 27.25 6.90 13.20
C PRO A 221 26.57 5.60 12.87
N LEU A 222 26.28 5.39 11.59
CA LEU A 222 25.65 4.17 11.12
C LEU A 222 26.63 3.00 11.11
N SER A 223 26.16 1.82 11.51
CA SER A 223 26.95 0.61 11.39
C SER A 223 27.21 0.28 9.90
N PRO A 224 28.44 -0.06 9.51
CA PRO A 224 28.75 -0.45 8.14
C PRO A 224 28.09 -1.78 7.72
N LEU A 225 27.50 -2.50 8.67
CA LEU A 225 26.76 -3.74 8.42
C LEU A 225 25.35 -3.47 7.86
N ILE A 226 24.83 -2.25 8.00
CA ILE A 226 23.53 -1.86 7.46
C ILE A 226 23.65 -1.81 5.93
N LYS A 227 22.82 -2.59 5.23
CA LYS A 227 22.72 -2.60 3.78
C LYS A 227 21.43 -1.93 3.34
N PHE A 228 21.32 -1.56 2.07
CA PHE A 228 20.15 -0.88 1.50
C PHE A 228 18.82 -1.61 1.73
N HIS A 229 18.82 -2.93 1.78
CA HIS A 229 17.63 -3.75 2.01
C HIS A 229 17.21 -3.82 3.49
N HIS A 230 18.06 -3.39 4.43
CA HIS A 230 17.73 -3.31 5.85
C HIS A 230 17.05 -1.99 6.23
N VAL A 231 17.01 -0.99 5.34
CA VAL A 231 16.63 0.39 5.69
C VAL A 231 15.25 0.45 6.34
N LEU A 232 14.24 -0.21 5.76
CA LEU A 232 12.87 -0.21 6.30
C LEU A 232 12.69 -1.03 7.59
N ASP A 233 13.69 -1.82 7.97
CA ASP A 233 13.65 -2.67 9.17
C ASP A 233 14.52 -2.11 10.31
N VAL A 234 15.46 -1.22 10.00
CA VAL A 234 16.42 -0.68 10.97
C VAL A 234 16.03 0.73 11.41
N PHE A 235 15.54 1.56 10.50
CA PHE A 235 15.15 2.92 10.83
C PHE A 235 13.71 2.98 11.31
N THR A 236 13.45 3.89 12.24
CA THR A 236 12.12 4.07 12.84
C THR A 236 11.40 5.32 12.36
N LEU A 237 12.07 6.18 11.59
CA LEU A 237 11.54 7.45 11.12
C LEU A 237 11.96 7.70 9.68
N PHE A 238 11.02 8.17 8.85
CA PHE A 238 11.24 8.38 7.43
C PHE A 238 10.60 9.67 6.94
N TYR A 239 11.27 10.35 6.03
CA TYR A 239 10.65 11.37 5.19
C TYR A 239 9.93 10.72 4.00
N VAL A 240 8.73 11.19 3.70
CA VAL A 240 8.02 10.87 2.47
C VAL A 240 8.60 11.75 1.35
N ASN A 241 9.37 11.13 0.46
CA ASN A 241 10.14 11.84 -0.54
C ASN A 241 9.25 12.41 -1.65
N LYS A 242 8.81 13.64 -1.49
CA LYS A 242 8.06 14.36 -2.53
C LYS A 242 8.93 14.76 -3.74
N TYR A 243 10.23 14.69 -3.63
CA TYR A 243 11.17 15.03 -4.73
C TYR A 243 11.55 13.81 -5.57
N ALA A 244 10.89 12.66 -5.39
CA ALA A 244 11.15 11.46 -6.18
C ALA A 244 10.82 11.66 -7.67
N ASP A 245 9.76 12.37 -7.97
CA ASP A 245 9.34 12.81 -9.31
C ASP A 245 8.33 13.96 -9.22
N HIS A 246 7.95 14.55 -10.35
CA HIS A 246 7.02 15.69 -10.39
C HIS A 246 5.66 15.38 -9.78
N HIS A 247 5.09 14.22 -10.07
CA HIS A 247 3.79 13.82 -9.52
C HIS A 247 3.87 13.54 -8.01
N ALA A 248 4.97 12.95 -7.53
CA ALA A 248 5.20 12.80 -6.09
C ALA A 248 5.22 14.17 -5.39
N PHE A 249 5.84 15.18 -6.03
CA PHE A 249 5.84 16.54 -5.49
C PHE A 249 4.43 17.13 -5.37
N GLU A 250 3.56 16.86 -6.33
CA GLU A 250 2.18 17.37 -6.33
C GLU A 250 1.32 16.71 -5.24
N ILE A 251 1.46 15.39 -5.05
CA ILE A 251 0.58 14.62 -4.15
C ILE A 251 1.09 14.56 -2.71
N ALA A 252 2.38 14.67 -2.47
CA ALA A 252 3.00 14.58 -1.14
C ALA A 252 3.36 15.96 -0.55
N THR A 253 2.68 17.00 -1.01
CA THR A 253 2.81 18.37 -0.48
C THR A 253 1.82 18.61 0.64
#